data_e7a729d8be39494fc8cd7ab395efa301
#
_entry.id   e7a729d8be39494fc8cd7ab395efa301
#
_cell.length_a   1.000
_cell.length_b   1.000
_cell.length_c   1.000
_cell.angle_alpha   90.00
_cell.angle_beta   90.00
_cell.angle_gamma   90.00
#
_symmetry.space_group_name_H-M   'P 1'
#
loop_
_entity.id
_entity.type
_entity.pdbx_description
1 polymer ?
#
loop_
_entity_poly.entity_id
_entity_poly.type
_entity_poly.pdbx_seq_one_letter_code
_entity_poly.pdbx_strand_id
1 'polypeptide(L)'
;MYEKNALNKFKDVLGKYCAINQFVELSKRCFVVEHQSEIQNRETFVALATEYKVTLTSYDANLMISEICRNYIVNVHLCFETFLKDVCDQMRKYGKNEYKPRLQEESYLTCTVRNVCSNHLEDDMKLLYELCEYYRLIRNTSVHDLCDIDSH
;
A
#
# COMPACT_ATOMS: atom_id res chain seq x y z
N MET A 1 -4.85 15.76 21.20
CA MET A 1 -3.95 14.72 21.73
C MET A 1 -4.16 13.34 21.06
N TYR A 2 -5.39 12.95 20.71
CA TYR A 2 -5.72 11.64 20.14
C TYR A 2 -5.36 11.49 18.65
N GLU A 3 -5.56 12.51 17.84
CA GLU A 3 -5.15 12.54 16.40
C GLU A 3 -3.66 12.27 16.23
N LYS A 4 -2.85 12.80 17.15
CA LYS A 4 -1.39 12.60 17.16
C LYS A 4 -1.02 11.12 17.37
N ASN A 5 -1.82 10.36 18.09
CA ASN A 5 -1.60 8.93 18.33
C ASN A 5 -1.92 8.09 17.09
N ALA A 6 -3.04 8.34 16.41
CA ALA A 6 -3.40 7.66 15.16
C ALA A 6 -2.37 7.95 14.06
N LEU A 7 -1.94 9.21 13.93
CA LEU A 7 -0.91 9.60 12.99
C LEU A 7 0.45 8.93 13.27
N ASN A 8 0.87 8.86 14.53
CA ASN A 8 2.11 8.19 14.90
C ASN A 8 2.04 6.69 14.59
N LYS A 9 0.94 6.01 14.95
CA LYS A 9 0.72 4.61 14.61
C LYS A 9 0.76 4.37 13.09
N PHE A 10 0.13 5.25 12.31
CA PHE A 10 0.19 5.19 10.85
C PHE A 10 1.64 5.33 10.34
N LYS A 11 2.40 6.32 10.82
CA LYS A 11 3.80 6.54 10.45
C LYS A 11 4.68 5.34 10.79
N ASP A 12 4.49 4.73 11.96
CA ASP A 12 5.25 3.55 12.39
C ASP A 12 4.99 2.34 11.48
N VAL A 13 3.72 2.08 11.13
CA VAL A 13 3.36 0.97 10.25
C VAL A 13 3.82 1.22 8.83
N LEU A 14 3.62 2.43 8.29
CA LEU A 14 4.11 2.83 6.98
C LEU A 14 5.65 2.70 6.90
N GLY A 15 6.36 3.14 7.95
CA GLY A 15 7.82 3.03 8.05
C GLY A 15 8.32 1.58 7.92
N LYS A 16 7.59 0.61 8.49
CA LYS A 16 7.93 -0.82 8.36
C LYS A 16 7.80 -1.30 6.90
N TYR A 17 6.74 -0.93 6.19
CA TYR A 17 6.58 -1.31 4.79
C TYR A 17 7.61 -0.61 3.89
N CYS A 18 7.93 0.65 4.16
CA CYS A 18 9.03 1.35 3.47
C CYS A 18 10.37 0.66 3.69
N ALA A 19 10.67 0.20 4.91
CA ALA A 19 11.91 -0.52 5.22
C ALA A 19 12.00 -1.86 4.47
N ILE A 20 10.90 -2.61 4.37
CA ILE A 20 10.85 -3.85 3.59
C ILE A 20 11.14 -3.56 2.11
N ASN A 21 10.50 -2.55 1.54
CA ASN A 21 10.73 -2.15 0.15
C ASN A 21 12.16 -1.70 -0.11
N GLN A 22 12.75 -0.93 0.82
CA GLN A 22 14.15 -0.50 0.76
C GLN A 22 15.10 -1.71 0.82
N PHE A 23 14.80 -2.71 1.66
CA PHE A 23 15.59 -3.93 1.75
C PHE A 23 15.55 -4.73 0.42
N VAL A 24 14.38 -4.87 -0.19
CA VAL A 24 14.23 -5.53 -1.50
C VAL A 24 15.02 -4.78 -2.56
N GLU A 25 14.94 -3.45 -2.61
CA GLU A 25 15.69 -2.64 -3.58
C GLU A 25 17.20 -2.74 -3.35
N LEU A 26 17.66 -2.72 -2.11
CA LEU A 26 19.06 -2.93 -1.78
C LEU A 26 19.54 -4.31 -2.23
N SER A 27 18.77 -5.35 -1.95
CA SER A 27 19.08 -6.73 -2.35
C SER A 27 19.20 -6.86 -3.87
N LYS A 28 18.31 -6.22 -4.65
CA LYS A 28 18.41 -6.17 -6.11
C LYS A 28 19.72 -5.53 -6.57
N ARG A 29 20.09 -4.38 -5.98
CA ARG A 29 21.33 -3.67 -6.35
C ARG A 29 22.56 -4.47 -5.99
N CYS A 30 22.60 -5.09 -4.82
CA CYS A 30 23.70 -5.99 -4.43
C CYS A 30 23.83 -7.15 -5.43
N PHE A 31 22.72 -7.78 -5.81
CA PHE A 31 22.73 -8.85 -6.80
C PHE A 31 23.35 -8.42 -8.12
N VAL A 32 22.92 -7.27 -8.67
CA VAL A 32 23.45 -6.75 -9.94
C VAL A 32 24.95 -6.45 -9.85
N VAL A 33 25.40 -5.87 -8.75
CA VAL A 33 26.83 -5.54 -8.56
C VAL A 33 27.69 -6.80 -8.39
N GLU A 34 27.23 -7.76 -7.58
CA GLU A 34 28.02 -8.96 -7.25
C GLU A 34 28.13 -9.91 -8.43
N HIS A 35 27.08 -10.06 -9.21
CA HIS A 35 27.05 -11.03 -10.30
C HIS A 35 27.28 -10.37 -11.69
N GLN A 36 27.48 -9.06 -11.75
CA GLN A 36 27.64 -8.30 -13.01
C GLN A 36 26.54 -8.66 -14.06
N SER A 37 25.37 -8.98 -13.56
CA SER A 37 24.26 -9.51 -14.32
C SER A 37 22.96 -8.81 -13.90
N GLU A 38 22.09 -8.57 -14.87
CA GLU A 38 20.76 -8.09 -14.56
C GLU A 38 19.95 -9.16 -13.81
N ILE A 39 19.08 -8.73 -12.90
CA ILE A 39 18.19 -9.64 -12.14
C ILE A 39 17.29 -10.48 -13.06
N GLN A 40 17.15 -10.06 -14.33
CA GLN A 40 16.41 -10.77 -15.37
C GLN A 40 17.18 -11.98 -15.95
N ASN A 41 18.47 -12.12 -15.64
CA ASN A 41 19.24 -13.29 -16.10
C ASN A 41 18.83 -14.56 -15.34
N ARG A 42 17.95 -15.34 -15.99
CA ARG A 42 17.40 -16.58 -15.42
C ARG A 42 18.48 -17.59 -15.02
N GLU A 43 19.51 -17.74 -15.83
CA GLU A 43 20.54 -18.75 -15.62
C GLU A 43 21.33 -18.46 -14.34
N THR A 44 21.76 -17.20 -14.15
CA THR A 44 22.44 -16.76 -12.93
C THR A 44 21.57 -16.99 -11.70
N PHE A 45 20.28 -16.66 -11.78
CA PHE A 45 19.37 -16.79 -10.66
C PHE A 45 19.11 -18.27 -10.29
N VAL A 46 18.95 -19.12 -11.28
CA VAL A 46 18.79 -20.58 -11.09
C VAL A 46 20.06 -21.20 -10.51
N ALA A 47 21.25 -20.78 -10.97
CA ALA A 47 22.52 -21.25 -10.43
C ALA A 47 22.65 -20.90 -8.94
N LEU A 48 22.37 -19.66 -8.55
CA LEU A 48 22.37 -19.23 -7.16
C LEU A 48 21.33 -19.95 -6.31
N ALA A 49 20.11 -20.10 -6.80
CA ALA A 49 19.09 -20.87 -6.09
C ALA A 49 19.56 -22.30 -5.79
N THR A 50 20.24 -22.91 -6.75
CA THR A 50 20.82 -24.25 -6.58
C THR A 50 21.94 -24.25 -5.54
N GLU A 51 22.85 -23.29 -5.58
CA GLU A 51 23.95 -23.12 -4.63
C GLU A 51 23.43 -22.94 -3.21
N TYR A 52 22.44 -22.06 -3.02
CA TYR A 52 21.84 -21.79 -1.72
C TYR A 52 20.71 -22.73 -1.33
N LYS A 53 20.45 -23.78 -2.11
CA LYS A 53 19.43 -24.82 -1.86
C LYS A 53 18.02 -24.22 -1.73
N VAL A 54 17.72 -23.19 -2.51
CA VAL A 54 16.38 -22.59 -2.60
C VAL A 54 15.63 -23.24 -3.75
N THR A 55 14.46 -23.80 -3.46
CA THR A 55 13.59 -24.37 -4.51
C THR A 55 12.82 -23.25 -5.21
N LEU A 56 13.06 -23.09 -6.51
CA LEU A 56 12.28 -22.18 -7.35
C LEU A 56 11.14 -22.95 -8.00
N THR A 57 9.91 -22.53 -7.79
CA THR A 57 8.72 -23.11 -8.44
C THR A 57 8.53 -22.53 -9.84
N SER A 58 8.85 -21.26 -10.02
CA SER A 58 8.88 -20.58 -11.33
C SER A 58 9.83 -19.41 -11.23
N TYR A 59 10.31 -18.93 -12.39
CA TYR A 59 11.10 -17.72 -12.47
C TYR A 59 10.61 -16.85 -13.64
N ASP A 60 10.00 -15.74 -13.28
CA ASP A 60 9.73 -14.60 -14.15
C ASP A 60 10.04 -13.32 -13.36
N ALA A 61 11.17 -12.69 -13.70
CA ALA A 61 11.64 -11.50 -13.00
C ALA A 61 10.67 -10.33 -13.10
N ASN A 62 10.01 -10.16 -14.25
CA ASN A 62 9.06 -9.08 -14.45
C ASN A 62 7.81 -9.30 -13.61
N LEU A 63 7.30 -10.52 -13.57
CA LEU A 63 6.19 -10.91 -12.71
C LEU A 63 6.55 -10.69 -11.23
N MET A 64 7.72 -11.15 -10.80
CA MET A 64 8.16 -10.97 -9.40
C MET A 64 8.24 -9.50 -8.99
N ILE A 65 8.83 -8.64 -9.85
CA ILE A 65 8.91 -7.20 -9.61
C ILE A 65 7.50 -6.58 -9.56
N SER A 66 6.64 -6.96 -10.50
CA SER A 66 5.25 -6.50 -10.56
C SER A 66 4.49 -6.86 -9.28
N GLU A 67 4.62 -8.10 -8.80
CA GLU A 67 3.97 -8.56 -7.57
C GLU A 67 4.51 -7.85 -6.32
N ILE A 68 5.82 -7.60 -6.24
CA ILE A 68 6.40 -6.83 -5.13
C ILE A 68 5.82 -5.40 -5.12
N CYS A 69 5.77 -4.74 -6.26
CA CYS A 69 5.19 -3.39 -6.38
C CYS A 69 3.70 -3.39 -6.05
N ARG A 70 2.95 -4.37 -6.53
CA ARG A 70 1.52 -4.54 -6.24
C ARG A 70 1.28 -4.71 -4.75
N ASN A 71 2.00 -5.63 -4.11
CA ASN A 71 1.89 -5.87 -2.67
C ASN A 71 2.23 -4.63 -1.84
N TYR A 72 3.23 -3.86 -2.27
CA TYR A 72 3.58 -2.61 -1.61
C TYR A 72 2.43 -1.61 -1.67
N ILE A 73 1.83 -1.38 -2.85
CA ILE A 73 0.69 -0.48 -3.03
C ILE A 73 -0.50 -0.92 -2.16
N VAL A 74 -0.84 -2.22 -2.17
CA VAL A 74 -1.94 -2.78 -1.38
C VAL A 74 -1.71 -2.53 0.12
N ASN A 75 -0.49 -2.79 0.61
CA ASN A 75 -0.17 -2.63 2.03
C ASN A 75 -0.17 -1.16 2.47
N VAL A 76 0.38 -0.26 1.66
CA VAL A 76 0.35 1.19 1.94
C VAL A 76 -1.09 1.69 1.99
N HIS A 77 -1.92 1.27 1.04
CA HIS A 77 -3.33 1.66 1.02
C HIS A 77 -4.10 1.10 2.23
N LEU A 78 -3.86 -0.14 2.62
CA LEU A 78 -4.48 -0.75 3.80
C LEU A 78 -4.11 0.00 5.09
N CYS A 79 -2.86 0.42 5.22
CA CYS A 79 -2.42 1.28 6.33
C CYS A 79 -3.16 2.61 6.35
N PHE A 80 -3.32 3.23 5.19
CA PHE A 80 -4.02 4.49 5.04
C PHE A 80 -5.51 4.36 5.38
N GLU A 81 -6.20 3.34 4.86
CA GLU A 81 -7.61 3.07 5.22
C GLU A 81 -7.77 2.83 6.73
N THR A 82 -6.86 2.08 7.34
CA THR A 82 -6.89 1.82 8.79
C THR A 82 -6.73 3.13 9.57
N PHE A 83 -5.81 3.99 9.14
CA PHE A 83 -5.63 5.32 9.74
C PHE A 83 -6.91 6.17 9.63
N LEU A 84 -7.51 6.24 8.45
CA LEU A 84 -8.75 7.00 8.23
C LEU A 84 -9.92 6.45 9.07
N LYS A 85 -10.01 5.11 9.20
CA LYS A 85 -10.97 4.47 10.09
C LYS A 85 -10.75 4.89 11.54
N ASP A 86 -9.51 4.83 12.04
CA ASP A 86 -9.17 5.27 13.39
C ASP A 86 -9.52 6.76 13.60
N VAL A 87 -9.32 7.62 12.60
CA VAL A 87 -9.72 9.03 12.63
C VAL A 87 -11.24 9.18 12.71
N CYS A 88 -11.99 8.49 11.86
CA CYS A 88 -13.47 8.51 11.88
C CYS A 88 -14.02 8.01 13.24
N ASP A 89 -13.44 6.94 13.80
CA ASP A 89 -13.86 6.41 15.10
C ASP A 89 -13.58 7.39 16.24
N GLN A 90 -12.47 8.12 16.16
CA GLN A 90 -12.16 9.19 17.14
C GLN A 90 -13.10 10.38 16.98
N MET A 91 -13.39 10.81 15.76
CA MET A 91 -14.39 11.88 15.50
C MET A 91 -15.76 11.48 16.05
N ARG A 92 -16.19 10.24 15.84
CA ARG A 92 -17.45 9.72 16.36
C ARG A 92 -17.48 9.73 17.91
N LYS A 93 -16.36 9.36 18.54
CA LYS A 93 -16.27 9.26 20.01
C LYS A 93 -16.18 10.61 20.69
N TYR A 94 -15.48 11.56 20.09
CA TYR A 94 -15.14 12.84 20.72
C TYR A 94 -15.73 14.05 19.97
N GLY A 95 -16.17 13.88 18.74
CA GLY A 95 -16.89 14.89 17.97
C GLY A 95 -18.28 15.07 18.55
N LYS A 96 -18.52 16.24 19.13
CA LYS A 96 -19.86 16.65 19.58
C LYS A 96 -20.82 16.51 18.38
N ASN A 97 -22.10 16.56 18.59
CA ASN A 97 -23.26 16.35 17.69
C ASN A 97 -23.14 16.67 16.18
N GLU A 98 -21.97 17.07 15.69
CA GLU A 98 -21.70 17.46 14.30
C GLU A 98 -21.12 16.30 13.45
N TYR A 99 -20.69 15.18 14.06
CA TYR A 99 -20.15 14.06 13.30
C TYR A 99 -21.24 13.40 12.42
N LYS A 100 -20.99 13.38 11.13
CA LYS A 100 -21.84 12.70 10.13
C LYS A 100 -21.32 11.27 9.91
N PRO A 101 -22.09 10.23 10.29
CA PRO A 101 -21.67 8.84 10.13
C PRO A 101 -21.34 8.49 8.67
N ARG A 102 -20.45 7.51 8.48
CA ARG A 102 -20.12 6.98 7.16
C ARG A 102 -21.34 6.32 6.51
N LEU A 103 -21.62 6.65 5.28
CA LEU A 103 -22.65 6.00 4.47
C LEU A 103 -22.18 4.60 4.01
N GLN A 104 -23.12 3.74 3.61
CA GLN A 104 -22.84 2.32 3.32
C GLN A 104 -21.76 2.13 2.24
N GLU A 105 -21.80 2.93 1.17
CA GLU A 105 -20.87 2.84 0.04
C GLU A 105 -19.78 3.92 0.05
N GLU A 106 -19.73 4.74 1.10
CA GLU A 106 -18.78 5.83 1.23
C GLU A 106 -17.41 5.30 1.68
N SER A 107 -16.31 5.77 1.07
CA SER A 107 -14.96 5.46 1.54
C SER A 107 -14.67 6.15 2.88
N TYR A 108 -13.71 5.62 3.67
CA TYR A 108 -13.25 6.31 4.89
C TYR A 108 -12.62 7.67 4.57
N LEU A 109 -11.98 7.80 3.40
CA LEU A 109 -11.44 9.08 2.93
C LEU A 109 -12.55 10.11 2.72
N THR A 110 -13.59 9.74 1.97
CA THR A 110 -14.75 10.62 1.72
C THR A 110 -15.44 11.01 3.02
N CYS A 111 -15.66 10.04 3.91
CA CYS A 111 -16.23 10.30 5.24
C CYS A 111 -15.36 11.28 6.05
N THR A 112 -14.04 11.08 6.07
CA THR A 112 -13.10 11.96 6.79
C THR A 112 -13.14 13.37 6.21
N VAL A 113 -13.01 13.51 4.90
CA VAL A 113 -13.05 14.81 4.22
C VAL A 113 -14.34 15.54 4.51
N ARG A 114 -15.49 14.86 4.40
CA ARG A 114 -16.82 15.46 4.68
C ARG A 114 -16.97 15.94 6.14
N ASN A 115 -16.29 15.32 7.08
CA ASN A 115 -16.36 15.69 8.49
C ASN A 115 -15.31 16.74 8.90
N VAL A 116 -14.18 16.82 8.17
CA VAL A 116 -13.08 17.75 8.46
C VAL A 116 -13.20 19.05 7.65
N CYS A 117 -13.52 18.91 6.37
CA CYS A 117 -13.60 20.02 5.45
C CYS A 117 -15.04 20.52 5.34
N SER A 118 -15.38 21.60 6.03
CA SER A 118 -16.69 22.26 5.91
C SER A 118 -16.83 22.90 4.53
N ASN A 119 -17.38 22.16 3.58
CA ASN A 119 -17.91 22.62 2.28
C ASN A 119 -16.95 23.16 1.21
N HIS A 120 -15.70 23.48 1.49
CA HIS A 120 -14.72 23.86 0.46
C HIS A 120 -13.38 23.16 0.71
N LEU A 121 -13.02 22.26 -0.21
CA LEU A 121 -11.64 21.79 -0.35
C LEU A 121 -10.90 22.87 -1.16
N GLU A 122 -9.78 23.35 -0.65
CA GLU A 122 -8.82 24.12 -1.45
C GLU A 122 -8.36 23.26 -2.64
N ASP A 123 -8.00 23.88 -3.76
CA ASP A 123 -7.69 23.16 -5.01
C ASP A 123 -6.59 22.11 -4.83
N ASP A 124 -5.57 22.40 -4.03
CA ASP A 124 -4.50 21.45 -3.71
C ASP A 124 -5.02 20.22 -2.93
N MET A 125 -5.96 20.43 -2.02
CA MET A 125 -6.60 19.35 -1.25
C MET A 125 -7.51 18.51 -2.13
N LYS A 126 -8.16 19.10 -3.12
CA LYS A 126 -8.98 18.39 -4.10
C LYS A 126 -8.13 17.47 -4.95
N LEU A 127 -6.97 17.93 -5.44
CA LEU A 127 -6.03 17.11 -6.20
C LEU A 127 -5.51 15.93 -5.38
N LEU A 128 -5.14 16.15 -4.11
CA LEU A 128 -4.72 15.09 -3.20
C LEU A 128 -5.84 14.07 -2.95
N TYR A 129 -7.08 14.52 -2.79
CA TYR A 129 -8.24 13.65 -2.65
C TYR A 129 -8.44 12.77 -3.89
N GLU A 130 -8.41 13.35 -5.09
CA GLU A 130 -8.53 12.63 -6.36
C GLU A 130 -7.42 11.61 -6.54
N LEU A 131 -6.18 11.95 -6.16
CA LEU A 131 -5.03 11.05 -6.19
C LEU A 131 -5.21 9.86 -5.22
N CYS A 132 -5.68 10.09 -4.00
CA CYS A 132 -5.97 9.03 -3.03
C CYS A 132 -7.09 8.09 -3.52
N GLU A 133 -8.15 8.63 -4.12
CA GLU A 133 -9.23 7.83 -4.73
C GLU A 133 -8.73 7.03 -5.94
N TYR A 134 -7.83 7.58 -6.75
CA TYR A 134 -7.18 6.85 -7.84
C TYR A 134 -6.38 5.64 -7.32
N TYR A 135 -5.57 5.81 -6.27
CA TYR A 135 -4.85 4.69 -5.67
C TYR A 135 -5.78 3.65 -5.05
N ARG A 136 -6.91 4.06 -4.49
CA ARG A 136 -7.94 3.14 -4.01
C ARG A 136 -8.51 2.27 -5.14
N LEU A 137 -8.74 2.84 -6.31
CA LEU A 137 -9.22 2.12 -7.49
C LEU A 137 -8.17 1.13 -8.00
N ILE A 138 -6.88 1.54 -8.10
CA ILE A 138 -5.78 0.64 -8.47
C ILE A 138 -5.70 -0.55 -7.51
N ARG A 139 -5.78 -0.30 -6.21
CA ARG A 139 -5.76 -1.38 -5.21
C ARG A 139 -6.92 -2.34 -5.40
N ASN A 140 -8.12 -1.84 -5.62
CA ASN A 140 -9.30 -2.68 -5.79
C ASN A 140 -9.18 -3.58 -7.02
N THR A 141 -8.77 -3.05 -8.17
CA THR A 141 -8.48 -3.86 -9.37
C THR A 141 -7.38 -4.89 -9.10
N SER A 142 -6.29 -4.50 -8.45
CA SER A 142 -5.18 -5.40 -8.12
C SER A 142 -5.58 -6.57 -7.21
N VAL A 143 -6.55 -6.38 -6.33
CA VAL A 143 -7.06 -7.44 -5.44
C VAL A 143 -8.04 -8.34 -6.16
N HIS A 144 -8.90 -7.80 -7.04
CA HIS A 144 -9.89 -8.59 -7.78
C HIS A 144 -9.23 -9.49 -8.83
N ASP A 145 -8.20 -9.03 -9.51
CA ASP A 145 -7.43 -9.84 -10.48
C ASP A 145 -6.79 -11.10 -9.84
N LEU A 146 -6.53 -11.07 -8.53
CA LEU A 146 -6.03 -12.23 -7.78
C LEU A 146 -7.13 -13.26 -7.48
N CYS A 147 -8.38 -12.83 -7.31
CA CYS A 147 -9.50 -13.73 -7.02
C CYS A 147 -9.97 -14.48 -8.26
N ASP A 148 -9.73 -13.96 -9.46
CA ASP A 148 -10.13 -14.62 -10.72
C ASP A 148 -9.13 -15.69 -11.19
N ILE A 149 -7.90 -15.70 -10.66
CA ILE A 149 -6.88 -16.71 -11.01
C ILE A 149 -7.16 -18.05 -10.31
N ASP A 150 -7.79 -18.05 -9.13
CA ASP A 150 -8.11 -19.27 -8.38
C ASP A 150 -9.41 -19.98 -8.86
N SER A 151 -10.07 -19.44 -9.89
CA SER A 151 -11.34 -19.97 -10.42
C SER A 151 -11.21 -20.76 -11.75
N HIS A 152 -10.01 -21.05 -12.20
CA HIS A 152 -9.67 -21.88 -13.36
C HIS A 152 -8.66 -22.97 -12.98
#